data_971bcd75c45b5c88a77d7dfd85b6b42e
#
_entry.id   971bcd75c45b5c88a77d7dfd85b6b42e
#
_cell.length_a   1.000
_cell.length_b   1.000
_cell.length_c   1.000
_cell.angle_alpha   90.00
_cell.angle_beta   90.00
_cell.angle_gamma   90.00
#
_symmetry.space_group_name_H-M   'P 1'
#
loop_
_entity.id
_entity.type
_entity.pdbx_description
1 polymer ?
#
loop_
_entity_poly.entity_id
_entity_poly.type
_entity_poly.pdbx_seq_one_letter_code
_entity_poly.pdbx_strand_id
1 'polypeptide(L)'
;VPVVVAHGAHTKDLIPIGTFLRRSPHLMAIQTAIGETVRSATGLSSITPKNDRVIRTEVVQMSDGRIHGVQMWLGAPDEAPPERPLVGSLMWDLTAGTATDTVESLQVGGWDPAKQMTHGRAFAEDLPRRELKRNEAEVISMVINPEAGVTICDTWDVIDYRGEPITVGFVARSVPETQD
;
A
#
# COMPACT_ATOMS: atom_id res chain seq x y z
N VAL A 1 1.14 -8.66 13.45
CA VAL A 1 1.39 -7.31 14.01
C VAL A 1 1.47 -6.34 12.83
N PRO A 2 0.73 -5.22 12.85
CA PRO A 2 0.82 -4.22 11.81
C PRO A 2 2.22 -3.60 11.72
N VAL A 3 2.65 -3.31 10.50
CA VAL A 3 3.90 -2.59 10.21
C VAL A 3 3.60 -1.30 9.46
N VAL A 4 4.42 -0.30 9.68
CA VAL A 4 4.32 0.99 9.00
C VAL A 4 5.15 0.95 7.73
N VAL A 5 4.52 1.25 6.61
CA VAL A 5 5.14 1.25 5.27
C VAL A 5 5.30 2.66 4.69
N ALA A 6 4.56 3.62 5.23
CA ALA A 6 4.69 5.02 4.85
C ALA A 6 4.22 5.94 5.98
N HIS A 7 4.75 7.15 6.03
CA HIS A 7 4.30 8.25 6.88
C HIS A 7 4.31 9.54 6.05
N GLY A 8 3.12 10.05 5.75
CA GLY A 8 2.97 11.07 4.75
C GLY A 8 3.47 10.60 3.39
N ALA A 9 4.32 11.38 2.74
CA ALA A 9 4.95 11.05 1.46
C ALA A 9 6.25 10.22 1.59
N HIS A 10 6.63 9.84 2.81
CA HIS A 10 7.88 9.13 3.06
C HIS A 10 7.63 7.63 3.29
N THR A 11 8.31 6.79 2.53
CA THR A 11 8.31 5.34 2.75
C THR A 11 9.02 4.98 4.04
N LYS A 12 8.55 3.92 4.69
CA LYS A 12 9.13 3.30 5.88
C LYS A 12 9.39 1.83 5.60
N ASP A 13 10.46 1.30 6.13
CA ASP A 13 10.87 -0.07 5.89
C ASP A 13 10.24 -1.02 6.92
N LEU A 14 8.93 -1.27 6.78
CA LEU A 14 8.18 -2.27 7.55
C LEU A 14 8.37 -2.15 9.07
N ILE A 15 8.37 -0.93 9.59
CA ILE A 15 8.62 -0.67 11.02
C ILE A 15 7.41 -1.16 11.83
N PRO A 16 7.57 -2.06 12.80
CA PRO A 16 6.48 -2.47 13.68
C PRO A 16 5.80 -1.25 14.32
N ILE A 17 4.46 -1.22 14.33
CA ILE A 17 3.70 -0.06 14.78
C ILE A 17 4.01 0.31 16.24
N GLY A 18 4.25 -0.67 17.09
CA GLY A 18 4.65 -0.44 18.48
C GLY A 18 6.01 0.24 18.62
N THR A 19 6.92 -0.02 17.68
CA THR A 19 8.22 0.67 17.61
C THR A 19 8.08 2.09 17.06
N PHE A 20 7.31 2.24 15.98
CA PHE A 20 7.09 3.54 15.35
C PHE A 20 6.39 4.52 16.28
N LEU A 21 5.39 4.07 17.02
CA LEU A 21 4.58 4.85 17.95
C LEU A 21 4.95 4.66 19.42
N ARG A 22 6.14 4.16 19.72
CA ARG A 22 6.56 3.81 21.10
C ARG A 22 6.40 4.94 22.14
N ARG A 23 6.43 6.20 21.70
CA ARG A 23 6.26 7.38 22.57
C ARG A 23 4.87 7.98 22.50
N SER A 24 3.99 7.42 21.66
CA SER A 24 2.62 7.93 21.52
C SER A 24 1.74 7.43 22.66
N PRO A 25 1.03 8.32 23.37
CA PRO A 25 0.05 7.89 24.36
C PRO A 25 -1.20 7.26 23.73
N HIS A 26 -1.33 7.31 22.39
CA HIS A 26 -2.47 6.84 21.64
C HIS A 26 -2.23 5.48 20.96
N LEU A 27 -1.11 4.84 21.18
CA LEU A 27 -0.74 3.58 20.51
C LEU A 27 -1.84 2.52 20.62
N MET A 28 -2.38 2.28 21.82
CA MET A 28 -3.43 1.27 22.01
C MET A 28 -4.73 1.61 21.27
N ALA A 29 -5.14 2.88 21.31
CA ALA A 29 -6.32 3.32 20.59
C ALA A 29 -6.16 3.19 19.07
N ILE A 30 -4.97 3.49 18.56
CA ILE A 30 -4.62 3.32 17.14
C ILE A 30 -4.64 1.84 16.75
N GLN A 31 -4.04 0.96 17.54
CA GLN A 31 -4.04 -0.49 17.26
C GLN A 31 -5.47 -1.06 17.28
N THR A 32 -6.31 -0.62 18.21
CA THR A 32 -7.72 -1.00 18.26
C THR A 32 -8.46 -0.55 17.01
N ALA A 33 -8.31 0.72 16.62
CA ALA A 33 -8.94 1.26 15.42
C ALA A 33 -8.52 0.52 14.13
N ILE A 34 -7.23 0.21 13.99
CA ILE A 34 -6.74 -0.59 12.86
C ILE A 34 -7.36 -1.99 12.88
N GLY A 35 -7.39 -2.65 14.03
CA GLY A 35 -7.98 -3.98 14.17
C GLY A 35 -9.47 -4.01 13.83
N GLU A 36 -10.23 -3.02 14.23
CA GLU A 36 -11.66 -2.88 13.90
C GLU A 36 -11.87 -2.60 12.42
N THR A 37 -11.05 -1.73 11.83
CA THR A 37 -11.07 -1.44 10.39
C THR A 37 -10.84 -2.70 9.56
N VAL A 38 -9.85 -3.51 9.93
CA VAL A 38 -9.56 -4.78 9.23
C VAL A 38 -10.70 -5.79 9.38
N ARG A 39 -11.27 -5.92 10.59
CA ARG A 39 -12.38 -6.86 10.83
C ARG A 39 -13.65 -6.48 10.08
N SER A 40 -13.98 -5.19 10.04
CA SER A 40 -15.18 -4.69 9.37
C SER A 40 -14.99 -4.49 7.85
N ALA A 41 -13.75 -4.50 7.37
CA ALA A 41 -13.38 -4.13 6.01
C ALA A 41 -13.89 -2.74 5.59
N THR A 42 -14.02 -1.83 6.55
CA THR A 42 -14.60 -0.49 6.35
C THR A 42 -13.79 0.53 7.15
N GLY A 43 -13.56 1.70 6.55
CA GLY A 43 -12.98 2.84 7.25
C GLY A 43 -13.87 3.28 8.43
N LEU A 44 -13.24 3.78 9.46
CA LEU A 44 -13.95 4.26 10.65
C LEU A 44 -13.40 5.61 11.14
N SER A 45 -14.19 6.25 11.97
CA SER A 45 -13.79 7.42 12.74
C SER A 45 -14.09 7.17 14.21
N SER A 46 -13.10 7.32 15.07
CA SER A 46 -13.23 7.13 16.51
C SER A 46 -12.55 8.24 17.28
N ILE A 47 -12.94 8.38 18.53
CA ILE A 47 -12.37 9.34 19.47
C ILE A 47 -11.53 8.56 20.49
N THR A 48 -10.36 9.07 20.84
CA THR A 48 -9.52 8.48 21.88
C THR A 48 -10.21 8.53 23.24
N PRO A 49 -9.85 7.66 24.20
CA PRO A 49 -10.52 7.59 25.51
C PRO A 49 -10.58 8.90 26.29
N LYS A 50 -9.62 9.79 26.06
CA LYS A 50 -9.60 11.13 26.69
C LYS A 50 -10.35 12.20 25.89
N ASN A 51 -10.96 11.85 24.78
CA ASN A 51 -11.65 12.78 23.86
C ASN A 51 -10.75 13.90 23.31
N ASP A 52 -9.45 13.69 23.29
CA ASP A 52 -8.48 14.69 22.89
C ASP A 52 -7.96 14.52 21.46
N ARG A 53 -8.26 13.38 20.84
CA ARG A 53 -7.88 13.08 19.45
C ARG A 53 -8.96 12.31 18.71
N VAL A 54 -9.00 12.51 17.40
CA VAL A 54 -9.80 11.72 16.46
C VAL A 54 -8.87 10.83 15.65
N ILE A 55 -9.23 9.56 15.54
CA ILE A 55 -8.57 8.57 14.67
C ILE A 55 -9.49 8.31 13.50
N ARG A 56 -8.98 8.49 12.29
CA ARG A 56 -9.68 8.11 11.05
C ARG A 56 -8.88 7.04 10.34
N THR A 57 -9.58 6.02 9.87
CA THR A 57 -8.98 4.92 9.11
C THR A 57 -9.71 4.74 7.78
N GLU A 58 -8.97 4.29 6.78
CA GLU A 58 -9.49 3.88 5.48
C GLU A 58 -8.81 2.58 5.07
N VAL A 59 -9.56 1.70 4.42
CA VAL A 59 -9.01 0.44 3.91
C VAL A 59 -8.34 0.66 2.56
N VAL A 60 -7.25 -0.05 2.34
CA VAL A 60 -6.65 -0.26 1.02
C VAL A 60 -6.94 -1.71 0.63
N GLN A 61 -7.83 -1.93 -0.33
CA GLN A 61 -8.28 -3.28 -0.65
C GLN A 61 -8.41 -3.49 -2.16
N MET A 62 -8.31 -4.75 -2.56
CA MET A 62 -8.58 -5.18 -3.93
C MET A 62 -10.09 -5.18 -4.24
N SER A 63 -10.43 -5.24 -5.52
CA SER A 63 -11.80 -5.38 -5.99
C SER A 63 -12.49 -6.66 -5.48
N ASP A 64 -11.74 -7.71 -5.14
CA ASP A 64 -12.24 -8.94 -4.52
C ASP A 64 -12.45 -8.84 -3.01
N GLY A 65 -12.20 -7.66 -2.41
CA GLY A 65 -12.39 -7.39 -0.99
C GLY A 65 -11.21 -7.75 -0.09
N ARG A 66 -10.12 -8.33 -0.61
CA ARG A 66 -8.91 -8.56 0.19
C ARG A 66 -8.28 -7.25 0.64
N ILE A 67 -7.95 -7.17 1.93
CA ILE A 67 -7.35 -5.98 2.52
C ILE A 67 -5.83 -6.06 2.41
N HIS A 68 -5.24 -5.06 1.75
CA HIS A 68 -3.79 -4.93 1.59
C HIS A 68 -3.16 -4.01 2.64
N GLY A 69 -3.95 -3.09 3.19
CA GLY A 69 -3.46 -2.17 4.20
C GLY A 69 -4.54 -1.25 4.74
N VAL A 70 -4.12 -0.41 5.67
CA VAL A 70 -4.95 0.63 6.29
C VAL A 70 -4.20 1.95 6.27
N GLN A 71 -4.84 3.00 5.76
CA GLN A 71 -4.38 4.36 5.96
C GLN A 71 -5.00 4.89 7.26
N MET A 72 -4.22 5.60 8.07
CA MET A 72 -4.67 6.12 9.35
C MET A 72 -4.20 7.57 9.54
N TRP A 73 -5.08 8.38 10.06
CA TRP A 73 -4.80 9.75 10.48
C TRP A 73 -5.22 9.95 11.94
N LEU A 74 -4.40 10.69 12.67
CA LEU A 74 -4.66 11.10 14.04
C LEU A 74 -4.52 12.63 14.11
N GLY A 75 -5.56 13.29 14.62
CA GLY A 75 -5.55 14.74 14.76
C GLY A 75 -6.43 15.23 15.90
N ALA A 76 -6.46 16.55 16.11
CA ALA A 76 -7.36 17.17 17.07
C ALA A 76 -8.83 17.05 16.60
N PRO A 77 -9.82 17.06 17.53
CA PRO A 77 -11.23 16.93 17.16
C PRO A 77 -11.76 18.02 16.23
N ASP A 78 -11.17 19.20 16.28
CA ASP A 78 -11.51 20.39 15.47
C ASP A 78 -10.59 20.58 14.25
N GLU A 79 -9.62 19.69 14.07
CA GLU A 79 -8.68 19.72 12.96
C GLU A 79 -9.27 19.01 11.74
N ALA A 80 -9.24 19.68 10.59
CA ALA A 80 -9.56 19.01 9.33
C ALA A 80 -8.41 18.10 8.92
N PRO A 81 -8.68 16.82 8.57
CA PRO A 81 -7.63 15.95 8.06
C PRO A 81 -7.05 16.50 6.74
N PRO A 82 -5.74 16.36 6.53
CA PRO A 82 -5.13 16.73 5.26
C PRO A 82 -5.65 15.84 4.13
N GLU A 83 -5.38 16.25 2.90
CA GLU A 83 -5.66 15.38 1.75
C GLU A 83 -4.93 14.05 1.91
N ARG A 84 -5.68 12.97 1.73
CA ARG A 84 -5.17 11.62 1.88
C ARG A 84 -4.24 11.27 0.72
N PRO A 85 -3.02 10.78 0.98
CA PRO A 85 -2.15 10.29 -0.08
C PRO A 85 -2.83 9.21 -0.92
N LEU A 86 -2.64 9.27 -2.23
CA LEU A 86 -3.16 8.25 -3.14
C LEU A 86 -2.42 6.93 -2.92
N VAL A 87 -3.17 5.89 -2.60
CA VAL A 87 -2.69 4.53 -2.41
C VAL A 87 -3.60 3.59 -3.17
N GLY A 88 -3.02 2.67 -3.91
CA GLY A 88 -3.75 1.65 -4.64
C GLY A 88 -3.21 0.26 -4.36
N SER A 89 -4.06 -0.75 -4.51
CA SER A 89 -3.68 -2.15 -4.44
C SER A 89 -3.60 -2.76 -5.84
N LEU A 90 -2.62 -3.63 -6.01
CA LEU A 90 -2.25 -4.26 -7.26
C LEU A 90 -1.84 -5.71 -6.96
N MET A 91 -2.21 -6.63 -7.81
CA MET A 91 -1.79 -8.02 -7.73
C MET A 91 -1.12 -8.46 -9.03
N TRP A 92 0.06 -9.04 -8.90
CA TRP A 92 0.73 -9.76 -9.98
C TRP A 92 0.50 -11.26 -9.82
N ASP A 93 -0.09 -11.85 -10.83
CA ASP A 93 -0.16 -13.30 -10.96
C ASP A 93 1.08 -13.79 -11.72
N LEU A 94 2.04 -14.36 -10.99
CA LEU A 94 3.31 -14.78 -11.56
C LEU A 94 3.16 -16.02 -12.45
N THR A 95 2.12 -16.83 -12.25
CA THR A 95 1.83 -17.99 -13.07
C THR A 95 1.22 -17.59 -14.42
N ALA A 96 0.23 -16.71 -14.39
CA ALA A 96 -0.43 -16.22 -15.61
C ALA A 96 0.34 -15.10 -16.32
N GLY A 97 1.28 -14.45 -15.63
CA GLY A 97 2.03 -13.30 -16.15
C GLY A 97 1.22 -12.02 -16.23
N THR A 98 0.14 -11.89 -15.44
CA THR A 98 -0.82 -10.79 -15.53
C THR A 98 -0.85 -9.94 -14.26
N ALA A 99 -1.32 -8.71 -14.42
CA ALA A 99 -1.60 -7.79 -13.31
C ALA A 99 -3.10 -7.52 -13.22
N THR A 100 -3.60 -7.44 -11.99
CA THR A 100 -4.94 -6.95 -11.66
C THR A 100 -4.79 -5.70 -10.83
N ASP A 101 -5.34 -4.60 -11.34
CA ASP A 101 -5.24 -3.28 -10.76
C ASP A 101 -6.54 -2.83 -10.10
N THR A 102 -6.44 -1.83 -9.26
CA THR A 102 -7.52 -0.89 -8.96
C THR A 102 -7.31 0.39 -9.78
N VAL A 103 -8.31 1.25 -9.85
CA VAL A 103 -8.17 2.57 -10.52
C VAL A 103 -7.06 3.37 -9.84
N GLU A 104 -6.99 3.31 -8.52
CA GLU A 104 -5.99 3.98 -7.70
C GLU A 104 -4.57 3.46 -8.00
N SER A 105 -4.40 2.14 -8.17
CA SER A 105 -3.08 1.58 -8.50
C SER A 105 -2.61 1.98 -9.90
N LEU A 106 -3.53 2.08 -10.86
CA LEU A 106 -3.21 2.62 -12.19
C LEU A 106 -2.72 4.07 -12.10
N GLN A 107 -3.39 4.91 -11.31
CA GLN A 107 -2.98 6.30 -11.10
C GLN A 107 -1.61 6.39 -10.42
N VAL A 108 -1.38 5.62 -9.37
CA VAL A 108 -0.08 5.57 -8.68
C VAL A 108 1.03 5.12 -9.62
N GLY A 109 0.77 4.13 -10.45
CA GLY A 109 1.74 3.57 -11.41
C GLY A 109 1.99 4.44 -12.64
N GLY A 110 1.29 5.57 -12.78
CA GLY A 110 1.45 6.49 -13.91
C GLY A 110 0.73 6.06 -15.19
N TRP A 111 -0.23 5.13 -15.09
CA TRP A 111 -1.11 4.76 -16.19
C TRP A 111 -2.27 5.74 -16.34
N ASP A 112 -2.77 5.90 -17.58
CA ASP A 112 -4.00 6.64 -17.83
C ASP A 112 -5.20 5.77 -17.42
N PRO A 113 -5.89 6.05 -16.30
CA PRO A 113 -6.98 5.22 -15.82
C PRO A 113 -8.23 5.27 -16.71
N ALA A 114 -8.31 6.25 -17.61
CA ALA A 114 -9.39 6.35 -18.59
C ALA A 114 -9.20 5.39 -19.79
N LYS A 115 -7.96 4.98 -20.05
CA LYS A 115 -7.60 4.13 -21.21
C LYS A 115 -7.14 2.75 -20.81
N GLN A 116 -6.53 2.59 -19.64
CA GLN A 116 -6.00 1.33 -19.18
C GLN A 116 -7.07 0.51 -18.47
N MET A 117 -7.22 -0.74 -18.87
CA MET A 117 -8.09 -1.68 -18.17
C MET A 117 -7.42 -2.17 -16.87
N THR A 118 -8.23 -2.46 -15.85
CA THR A 118 -7.78 -2.99 -14.57
C THR A 118 -7.39 -4.47 -14.61
N HIS A 119 -7.70 -5.18 -15.70
CA HIS A 119 -7.44 -6.61 -15.87
C HIS A 119 -6.69 -6.89 -17.16
N GLY A 120 -5.95 -7.99 -17.19
CA GLY A 120 -5.35 -8.53 -18.41
C GLY A 120 -4.05 -7.85 -18.86
N ARG A 121 -3.57 -6.85 -18.15
CA ARG A 121 -2.28 -6.24 -18.41
C ARG A 121 -1.15 -7.19 -18.00
N ALA A 122 -0.07 -7.27 -18.80
CA ALA A 122 1.11 -8.02 -18.40
C ALA A 122 1.82 -7.31 -17.25
N PHE A 123 2.11 -7.99 -16.14
CA PHE A 123 2.82 -7.36 -15.01
C PHE A 123 4.23 -6.90 -15.41
N ALA A 124 4.84 -7.53 -16.42
CA ALA A 124 6.14 -7.10 -16.94
C ALA A 124 6.16 -5.65 -17.44
N GLU A 125 5.00 -5.08 -17.78
CA GLU A 125 4.90 -3.67 -18.18
C GLU A 125 5.14 -2.70 -17.01
N ASP A 126 5.02 -3.17 -15.76
CA ASP A 126 5.35 -2.40 -14.57
C ASP A 126 6.84 -2.33 -14.28
N LEU A 127 7.61 -3.24 -14.86
CA LEU A 127 9.04 -3.34 -14.61
C LEU A 127 9.80 -2.19 -15.27
N PRO A 128 10.88 -1.68 -14.64
CA PRO A 128 11.72 -0.66 -15.25
C PRO A 128 12.28 -1.12 -16.60
N ARG A 129 12.20 -0.25 -17.61
CA ARG A 129 12.69 -0.52 -18.97
C ARG A 129 14.14 -0.05 -19.22
N ARG A 130 14.78 0.43 -18.19
CA ARG A 130 16.17 0.91 -18.17
C ARG A 130 17.06 -0.06 -17.37
N GLU A 131 18.33 0.25 -17.30
CA GLU A 131 19.24 -0.47 -16.41
C GLU A 131 18.72 -0.46 -14.97
N LEU A 132 18.70 -1.64 -14.35
CA LEU A 132 18.15 -1.82 -13.00
C LEU A 132 19.10 -1.23 -11.95
N LYS A 133 18.54 -0.45 -11.03
CA LYS A 133 19.22 -0.09 -9.79
C LYS A 133 19.30 -1.32 -8.88
N ARG A 134 20.21 -1.29 -7.91
CA ARG A 134 20.43 -2.41 -6.99
C ARG A 134 19.15 -2.86 -6.26
N ASN A 135 18.36 -1.90 -5.75
CA ASN A 135 17.11 -2.17 -5.07
C ASN A 135 16.04 -2.77 -6.00
N GLU A 136 16.02 -2.37 -7.27
CA GLU A 136 15.09 -2.90 -8.28
C GLU A 136 15.40 -4.37 -8.61
N ALA A 137 16.66 -4.78 -8.51
CA ALA A 137 17.07 -6.16 -8.70
C ALA A 137 16.46 -7.11 -7.65
N GLU A 138 16.19 -6.63 -6.43
CA GLU A 138 15.53 -7.42 -5.39
C GLU A 138 14.08 -7.75 -5.78
N VAL A 139 13.35 -6.82 -6.38
CA VAL A 139 12.00 -7.04 -6.90
C VAL A 139 12.02 -8.10 -8.00
N ILE A 140 12.95 -7.97 -8.93
CA ILE A 140 13.12 -8.95 -10.03
C ILE A 140 13.46 -10.33 -9.48
N SER A 141 14.35 -10.42 -8.49
CA SER A 141 14.69 -11.68 -7.82
C SER A 141 13.46 -12.33 -7.18
N MET A 142 12.61 -11.55 -6.53
CA MET A 142 11.36 -12.03 -5.93
C MET A 142 10.37 -12.57 -6.99
N VAL A 143 10.34 -11.96 -8.17
CA VAL A 143 9.50 -12.41 -9.29
C VAL A 143 10.02 -13.71 -9.91
N ILE A 144 11.35 -13.83 -10.06
CA ILE A 144 11.99 -15.02 -10.69
C ILE A 144 11.96 -16.22 -9.74
N ASN A 145 12.15 -16.00 -8.45
CA ASN A 145 12.22 -17.05 -7.44
C ASN A 145 11.36 -16.68 -6.21
N PRO A 146 10.02 -16.71 -6.35
CA PRO A 146 9.12 -16.27 -5.30
C PRO A 146 9.16 -17.22 -4.09
N GLU A 147 9.40 -16.65 -2.92
CA GLU A 147 9.27 -17.34 -1.64
C GLU A 147 8.04 -16.83 -0.89
N ALA A 148 7.19 -17.73 -0.43
CA ALA A 148 5.96 -17.37 0.27
C ALA A 148 6.25 -16.55 1.54
N GLY A 149 5.53 -15.46 1.71
CA GLY A 149 5.63 -14.59 2.88
C GLY A 149 6.76 -13.56 2.84
N VAL A 150 7.63 -13.59 1.83
CA VAL A 150 8.64 -12.54 1.63
C VAL A 150 7.93 -11.23 1.34
N THR A 151 8.33 -10.17 2.06
CA THR A 151 7.78 -8.82 1.91
C THR A 151 8.93 -7.85 1.69
N ILE A 152 8.79 -6.99 0.69
CA ILE A 152 9.74 -5.93 0.36
C ILE A 152 9.02 -4.58 0.31
N CYS A 153 9.72 -3.54 0.70
CA CYS A 153 9.25 -2.16 0.68
C CYS A 153 10.34 -1.30 0.04
N ASP A 154 10.02 -0.65 -1.07
CA ASP A 154 10.99 0.12 -1.84
C ASP A 154 10.32 1.19 -2.70
N THR A 155 11.12 1.88 -3.49
CA THR A 155 10.68 2.85 -4.50
C THR A 155 11.35 2.58 -5.83
N TRP A 156 10.68 2.91 -6.91
CA TRP A 156 11.29 3.00 -8.23
C TRP A 156 10.75 4.18 -9.04
N ASP A 157 11.51 4.56 -10.07
CA ASP A 157 11.15 5.67 -10.96
C ASP A 157 10.51 5.12 -12.24
N VAL A 158 9.39 5.71 -12.63
CA VAL A 158 8.69 5.42 -13.87
C VAL A 158 8.39 6.72 -14.62
N ILE A 159 8.12 6.61 -15.91
CA ILE A 159 7.59 7.71 -16.71
C ILE A 159 6.09 7.51 -16.83
N ASP A 160 5.31 8.49 -16.44
CA ASP A 160 3.86 8.42 -16.52
C ASP A 160 3.35 8.55 -17.97
N TYR A 161 2.06 8.37 -18.16
CA TYR A 161 1.44 8.45 -19.50
C TYR A 161 1.50 9.84 -20.16
N ARG A 162 1.85 10.88 -19.40
CA ARG A 162 2.09 12.26 -19.91
C ARG A 162 3.55 12.50 -20.28
N GLY A 163 4.42 11.52 -20.02
CA GLY A 163 5.86 11.63 -20.24
C GLY A 163 6.63 12.24 -19.06
N GLU A 164 5.98 12.40 -17.89
CA GLU A 164 6.60 12.97 -16.71
C GLU A 164 7.23 11.89 -15.82
N PRO A 165 8.42 12.16 -15.25
CA PRO A 165 9.03 11.25 -14.31
C PRO A 165 8.32 11.29 -12.96
N ILE A 166 7.96 10.12 -12.43
CA ILE A 166 7.38 9.97 -11.09
C ILE A 166 8.12 8.89 -10.32
N THR A 167 8.12 9.01 -9.00
CA THR A 167 8.64 7.98 -8.10
C THR A 167 7.47 7.25 -7.44
N VAL A 168 7.44 5.93 -7.57
CA VAL A 168 6.42 5.07 -6.99
C VAL A 168 7.01 4.36 -5.77
N GLY A 169 6.38 4.57 -4.61
CA GLY A 169 6.63 3.77 -3.42
C GLY A 169 5.73 2.54 -3.42
N PHE A 170 6.24 1.40 -3.03
CA PHE A 170 5.46 0.16 -3.01
C PHE A 170 5.85 -0.76 -1.85
N VAL A 171 4.90 -1.60 -1.49
CA VAL A 171 5.09 -2.78 -0.65
C VAL A 171 4.60 -3.98 -1.43
N ALA A 172 5.45 -4.98 -1.60
CA ALA A 172 5.10 -6.22 -2.26
C ALA A 172 5.25 -7.40 -1.30
N ARG A 173 4.28 -8.30 -1.31
CA ARG A 173 4.30 -9.54 -0.54
C ARG A 173 4.01 -10.72 -1.46
N SER A 174 4.87 -11.73 -1.40
CA SER A 174 4.66 -12.99 -2.08
C SER A 174 3.69 -13.88 -1.30
N VAL A 175 2.63 -14.31 -1.96
CA VAL A 175 1.57 -15.16 -1.39
C VAL A 175 1.49 -16.44 -2.23
N PRO A 176 1.47 -17.63 -1.62
CA PRO A 176 1.28 -18.87 -2.37
C PRO A 176 -0.11 -18.88 -3.01
N GLU A 177 -0.20 -19.48 -4.19
CA GLU A 177 -1.48 -19.74 -4.84
C GLU A 177 -2.27 -20.74 -3.98
N THR A 178 -3.47 -20.36 -3.57
CA THR A 178 -4.41 -21.28 -2.92
C THR A 178 -4.93 -22.22 -3.99
N GLN A 179 -4.55 -23.48 -3.92
CA GLN A 179 -5.25 -24.53 -4.66
C GLN A 179 -6.64 -24.67 -4.02
N ASP A 180 -7.68 -24.24 -4.74
CA ASP A 180 -9.08 -24.57 -4.43
C ASP A 180 -9.36 -26.06 -4.70
#